data_28720228dfd6c4c98a15067b0e2ddf47
#
_entry.id   28720228dfd6c4c98a15067b0e2ddf47
#
_cell.length_a   1.000
_cell.length_b   1.000
_cell.length_c   1.000
_cell.angle_alpha   90.00
_cell.angle_beta   90.00
_cell.angle_gamma   90.00
#
_symmetry.space_group_name_H-M   'P 1'
#
loop_
_entity.id
_entity.type
_entity.pdbx_description
1 polymer ?
#
loop_
_entity_poly.entity_id
_entity_poly.type
_entity_poly.pdbx_seq_one_letter_code
_entity_poly.pdbx_strand_id
1 'polypeptide(L)'
;MIEDEHDHLNLKEVMISEQEYIFSGRLEVDYLNEKYHLDLEEREEYETLAGLVLYFNQSIPQEGETIVVNNLTFKILSVKNARIEEIKVCM
;
A
#
# COMPACT_ATOMS: atom_id res chain seq x y z
N MET A 1 -23.29 15.02 7.77
CA MET A 1 -22.83 14.63 7.73
C MET A 1 -21.88 14.67 7.57
N ILE A 2 -21.53 14.72 7.74
CA ILE A 2 -20.65 14.83 7.71
C ILE A 2 -19.88 14.26 7.05
N GLU A 3 -19.75 13.90 6.90
CA GLU A 3 -19.12 13.20 6.23
C GLU A 3 -18.17 13.65 5.32
N ASP A 4 -18.10 14.74 5.00
CA ASP A 4 -17.27 15.31 4.09
C ASP A 4 -15.89 15.24 4.43
N GLU A 5 -15.57 15.55 5.58
CA GLU A 5 -14.23 15.51 5.96
C GLU A 5 -13.70 14.14 5.85
N HIS A 6 -14.56 13.22 5.59
CA HIS A 6 -14.12 11.86 5.44
C HIS A 6 -13.66 11.52 4.05
N ASP A 7 -13.73 12.45 3.13
CA ASP A 7 -13.31 12.14 1.79
C ASP A 7 -11.85 11.76 1.74
N HIS A 8 -11.01 12.44 2.48
CA HIS A 8 -9.61 12.10 2.46
C HIS A 8 -9.35 10.78 3.18
N LEU A 9 -10.35 10.24 3.86
CA LEU A 9 -10.25 8.94 4.49
C LEU A 9 -10.81 7.83 3.61
N ASN A 10 -11.32 8.19 2.42
CA ASN A 10 -11.81 7.20 1.47
C ASN A 10 -10.66 6.59 0.72
N LEU A 11 -9.68 6.11 1.44
CA LEU A 11 -8.56 5.44 0.83
C LEU A 11 -8.95 4.00 0.55
N LYS A 12 -8.46 3.49 -0.57
CA LYS A 12 -8.77 2.13 -0.96
C LYS A 12 -8.24 1.17 0.09
N GLU A 13 -9.12 0.32 0.60
CA GLU A 13 -8.72 -0.66 1.60
C GLU A 13 -9.69 -1.82 1.47
N VAL A 14 -9.29 -2.82 0.66
CA VAL A 14 -10.16 -3.95 0.35
C VAL A 14 -9.42 -5.24 0.64
N MET A 15 -10.11 -6.15 1.31
CA MET A 15 -9.60 -7.49 1.53
C MET A 15 -10.28 -8.40 0.51
N ILE A 16 -9.52 -8.89 -0.46
CA ILE A 16 -10.06 -9.77 -1.49
C ILE A 16 -10.21 -11.18 -0.93
N SER A 17 -9.20 -11.62 -0.21
CA SER A 17 -9.22 -12.92 0.43
C SER A 17 -8.29 -12.83 1.62
N GLU A 18 -8.05 -13.95 2.29
CA GLU A 18 -7.16 -13.95 3.43
C GLU A 18 -5.72 -13.66 3.05
N GLN A 19 -5.39 -13.76 1.76
CA GLN A 19 -4.02 -13.58 1.33
C GLN A 19 -3.86 -12.48 0.28
N GLU A 20 -4.96 -11.80 -0.08
CA GLU A 20 -4.91 -10.78 -1.12
C GLU A 20 -5.66 -9.54 -0.68
N TYR A 21 -5.05 -8.40 -0.85
CA TYR A 21 -5.63 -7.12 -0.46
C TYR A 21 -5.35 -6.08 -1.52
N ILE A 22 -6.21 -5.06 -1.59
CA ILE A 22 -5.93 -3.88 -2.41
C ILE A 22 -5.95 -2.68 -1.48
N PHE A 23 -4.84 -1.97 -1.42
CA PHE A 23 -4.67 -0.85 -0.50
C PHE A 23 -4.24 0.39 -1.23
N SER A 24 -4.72 1.54 -0.76
CA SER A 24 -4.16 2.81 -1.18
C SER A 24 -2.71 2.90 -0.72
N GLY A 25 -1.87 3.48 -1.56
CA GLY A 25 -0.48 3.70 -1.16
C GLY A 25 -0.34 4.66 -0.01
N ARG A 26 -1.39 5.40 0.33
CA ARG A 26 -1.36 6.36 1.42
C ARG A 26 -1.65 5.74 2.79
N LEU A 27 -2.08 4.48 2.82
CA LEU A 27 -2.33 3.82 4.10
C LEU A 27 -1.01 3.57 4.82
N GLU A 28 -1.06 3.69 6.14
CA GLU A 28 0.16 3.57 6.93
C GLU A 28 0.52 2.12 7.16
N VAL A 29 1.81 1.85 7.14
CA VAL A 29 2.31 0.48 7.26
C VAL A 29 1.95 -0.12 8.62
N ASP A 30 2.13 0.65 9.70
CA ASP A 30 1.85 0.13 11.03
C ASP A 30 0.36 -0.14 11.20
N TYR A 31 -0.50 0.69 10.62
CA TYR A 31 -1.93 0.46 10.67
C TYR A 31 -2.29 -0.85 9.98
N LEU A 32 -1.69 -1.11 8.81
CA LEU A 32 -1.98 -2.32 8.06
C LEU A 32 -1.47 -3.55 8.79
N ASN A 33 -0.29 -3.46 9.40
CA ASN A 33 0.23 -4.57 10.17
C ASN A 33 -0.66 -4.88 11.36
N GLU A 34 -1.13 -3.84 12.03
CA GLU A 34 -1.95 -4.04 13.21
C GLU A 34 -3.30 -4.64 12.86
N LYS A 35 -3.90 -4.17 11.77
CA LYS A 35 -5.25 -4.61 11.41
C LYS A 35 -5.24 -5.97 10.72
N TYR A 36 -4.28 -6.22 9.83
CA TYR A 36 -4.29 -7.41 9.00
C TYR A 36 -3.17 -8.38 9.30
N HIS A 37 -2.25 -8.02 10.19
CA HIS A 37 -1.14 -8.90 10.57
C HIS A 37 -0.31 -9.30 9.36
N LEU A 38 0.05 -8.31 8.54
CA LEU A 38 0.73 -8.57 7.28
C LEU A 38 2.23 -8.77 7.42
N ASP A 39 2.80 -8.31 8.52
CA ASP A 39 4.24 -8.41 8.72
C ASP A 39 5.02 -7.58 7.73
N LEU A 40 4.47 -6.41 7.38
CA LEU A 40 5.20 -5.45 6.57
C LEU A 40 6.38 -4.91 7.38
N GLU A 41 7.48 -4.65 6.70
CA GLU A 41 8.65 -4.14 7.41
C GLU A 41 8.41 -2.68 7.78
N GLU A 42 8.59 -2.33 9.06
CA GLU A 42 8.40 -0.97 9.53
C GLU A 42 9.75 -0.32 9.75
N ARG A 43 9.96 0.83 9.13
CA ARG A 43 11.23 1.55 9.21
C ARG A 43 10.95 3.02 9.37
N GLU A 44 11.95 3.75 9.87
CA GLU A 44 11.82 5.19 10.02
C GLU A 44 11.86 5.92 8.70
N GLU A 45 12.34 5.26 7.64
CA GLU A 45 12.48 5.90 6.35
C GLU A 45 11.14 6.09 5.63
N TYR A 46 10.09 5.42 6.08
CA TYR A 46 8.79 5.58 5.44
C TYR A 46 7.69 5.30 6.44
N GLU A 47 6.50 5.82 6.17
CA GLU A 47 5.33 5.58 7.01
C GLU A 47 4.20 4.91 6.24
N THR A 48 4.14 5.13 4.94
CA THR A 48 3.02 4.64 4.13
C THR A 48 3.45 3.46 3.29
N LEU A 49 2.44 2.75 2.78
CA LEU A 49 2.71 1.60 1.93
C LEU A 49 3.45 2.02 0.66
N ALA A 50 3.05 3.15 0.07
CA ALA A 50 3.76 3.67 -1.09
C ALA A 50 5.22 3.96 -0.76
N GLY A 51 5.46 4.52 0.43
CA GLY A 51 6.81 4.79 0.87
C GLY A 51 7.63 3.53 1.00
N LEU A 52 7.03 2.47 1.52
CA LEU A 52 7.70 1.19 1.63
C LEU A 52 8.12 0.69 0.24
N VAL A 53 7.21 0.75 -0.71
CA VAL A 53 7.51 0.27 -2.06
C VAL A 53 8.63 1.10 -2.68
N LEU A 54 8.55 2.43 -2.53
CA LEU A 54 9.59 3.31 -3.06
C LEU A 54 10.94 3.02 -2.43
N TYR A 55 10.95 2.77 -1.13
CA TYR A 55 12.20 2.51 -0.43
C TYR A 55 12.89 1.27 -0.97
N PHE A 56 12.13 0.19 -1.15
CA PHE A 56 12.74 -1.07 -1.59
C PHE A 56 12.95 -1.11 -3.09
N ASN A 57 12.10 -0.45 -3.87
CA ASN A 57 12.26 -0.43 -5.32
C ASN A 57 13.26 0.64 -5.77
N GLN A 58 13.43 1.67 -4.95
CA GLN A 58 14.36 2.77 -5.18
C GLN A 58 14.01 3.62 -6.40
N SER A 59 12.80 3.47 -6.92
CA SER A 59 12.30 4.32 -7.98
C SER A 59 10.79 4.13 -8.02
N ILE A 60 10.10 5.01 -8.74
CA ILE A 60 8.65 4.91 -8.87
C ILE A 60 8.36 3.80 -9.88
N PRO A 61 7.66 2.74 -9.44
CA PRO A 61 7.35 1.65 -10.37
C PRO A 61 6.25 2.06 -11.33
N GLN A 62 6.14 1.30 -12.41
CA GLN A 62 5.08 1.53 -13.39
C GLN A 62 3.87 0.69 -13.05
N GLU A 63 2.72 1.12 -13.55
CA GLU A 63 1.50 0.33 -13.36
C GLU A 63 1.69 -1.05 -13.95
N GLY A 64 1.26 -2.06 -13.21
CA GLY A 64 1.41 -3.44 -13.61
C GLY A 64 2.68 -4.10 -13.16
N GLU A 65 3.61 -3.30 -12.64
CA GLU A 65 4.88 -3.85 -12.18
C GLU A 65 4.69 -4.58 -10.85
N THR A 66 5.43 -5.66 -10.65
CA THR A 66 5.36 -6.45 -9.43
C THR A 66 6.68 -6.34 -8.68
N ILE A 67 6.59 -6.08 -7.39
CA ILE A 67 7.75 -5.93 -6.53
C ILE A 67 7.60 -6.91 -5.38
N VAL A 68 8.66 -7.66 -5.08
CA VAL A 68 8.63 -8.63 -3.99
C VAL A 68 9.52 -8.13 -2.88
N VAL A 69 8.95 -8.04 -1.68
CA VAL A 69 9.71 -7.63 -0.49
C VAL A 69 9.46 -8.69 0.56
N ASN A 70 10.51 -9.37 0.96
CA ASN A 70 10.40 -10.50 1.89
C ASN A 70 9.45 -11.53 1.30
N ASN A 71 8.40 -11.90 1.98
CA ASN A 71 7.46 -12.89 1.49
C ASN A 71 6.20 -12.27 0.93
N LEU A 72 6.22 -10.96 0.71
CA LEU A 72 5.05 -10.26 0.23
C LEU A 72 5.26 -9.79 -1.19
N THR A 73 4.21 -9.88 -1.99
CA THR A 73 4.24 -9.44 -3.37
C THR A 73 3.35 -8.22 -3.52
N PHE A 74 3.91 -7.17 -4.09
CA PHE A 74 3.18 -5.92 -4.30
C PHE A 74 3.02 -5.70 -5.80
N LYS A 75 1.78 -5.68 -6.27
CA LYS A 75 1.50 -5.38 -7.66
C LYS A 75 0.96 -3.96 -7.73
N ILE A 76 1.59 -3.14 -8.57
CA ILE A 76 1.23 -1.73 -8.67
C ILE A 76 0.03 -1.60 -9.60
N LEU A 77 -1.09 -1.19 -9.06
CA LEU A 77 -2.32 -1.10 -9.82
C LEU A 77 -2.54 0.27 -10.44
N SER A 78 -2.11 1.33 -9.77
CA SER A 78 -2.37 2.68 -10.26
C SER A 78 -1.28 3.63 -9.80
N VAL A 79 -0.79 4.45 -10.74
CA VAL A 79 0.19 5.49 -10.45
C VAL A 79 -0.31 6.76 -11.11
N LYS A 80 -0.36 7.86 -10.35
CA LYS A 80 -0.79 9.15 -10.87
C LYS A 80 0.12 10.23 -10.33
N ASN A 81 0.55 11.14 -11.22
CA ASN A 81 1.38 12.27 -10.80
C ASN A 81 2.60 11.81 -10.02
N ALA A 82 3.24 10.75 -10.51
CA ALA A 82 4.44 10.19 -9.88
C ALA A 82 4.17 9.68 -8.47
N ARG A 83 2.92 9.28 -8.17
CA ARG A 83 2.56 8.73 -6.89
C ARG A 83 1.91 7.37 -7.08
N ILE A 84 2.28 6.43 -6.23
CA ILE A 84 1.64 5.12 -6.23
C ILE A 84 0.32 5.26 -5.52
N GLU A 85 -0.77 5.05 -6.28
CA GLU A 85 -2.10 5.26 -5.74
C GLU A 85 -2.71 3.99 -5.16
N GLU A 86 -2.61 2.88 -5.86
CA GLU A 86 -3.21 1.63 -5.40
C GLU A 86 -2.24 0.49 -5.62
N ILE A 87 -2.19 -0.41 -4.64
CA ILE A 87 -1.27 -1.53 -4.63
C ILE A 87 -2.03 -2.78 -4.23
N LYS A 88 -1.84 -3.86 -4.97
CA LYS A 88 -2.37 -5.16 -4.57
C LYS A 88 -1.29 -5.89 -3.80
N VAL A 89 -1.62 -6.29 -2.58
CA VAL A 89 -0.68 -6.98 -1.70
C VAL A 89 -1.09 -8.44 -1.62
N CYS A 90 -0.14 -9.31 -1.92
CA CYS A 90 -0.36 -10.76 -1.87
C CYS A 90 0.64 -11.39 -0.90
N MET A 91 0.13 -12.29 -0.08
CA MET A 91 0.97 -12.98 0.89
C MET A 91 1.43 -14.33 0.41
#